data_fea6bdec051d790454dff23685f735fe
#
_entry.id   fea6bdec051d790454dff23685f735fe
#
_cell.length_a   1.000
_cell.length_b   1.000
_cell.length_c   1.000
_cell.angle_alpha   90.00
_cell.angle_beta   90.00
_cell.angle_gamma   90.00
#
_symmetry.space_group_name_H-M   'P 1'
#
loop_
_entity.id
_entity.type
_entity.pdbx_description
1 polymer ?
#
loop_
_entity_poly.entity_id
_entity_poly.type
_entity_poly.pdbx_seq_one_letter_code
_entity_poly.pdbx_strand_id
1 'polypeptide(L)'
;FLKPSYLFALVVGNLEFVEDYYITKSKRTITLRIYTEFGNIHLTKHAIESLKKAMYWDEHKYGLEYDLDIFMIVAVSHFNMGAMENKGLNIFNSKYVLADNNTATDKDLKNVEAIVAHEYFHNWTGNRVTCRDWFQLTLKEGLTVFRDQEFSADMNETGVKRIEDVSLLRSIQFPEDAGSNSHPI
;
A
#
# COMPACT_ATOMS: atom_id res chain seq x y z
N PHE A 1 4.52 10.64 18.93
CA PHE A 1 5.78 10.81 18.21
C PHE A 1 5.64 11.92 17.18
N LEU A 2 6.69 12.76 17.05
CA LEU A 2 6.82 13.72 15.98
C LEU A 2 6.96 12.96 14.65
N LYS A 3 6.25 13.41 13.63
CA LYS A 3 6.32 12.86 12.26
C LYS A 3 6.80 13.95 11.30
N PRO A 4 7.53 13.57 10.23
CA PRO A 4 7.86 14.52 9.17
C PRO A 4 6.59 15.08 8.53
N SER A 5 6.66 16.34 8.09
CA SER A 5 5.52 17.04 7.49
C SER A 5 4.99 16.39 6.22
N TYR A 6 5.84 15.67 5.47
CA TYR A 6 5.42 14.98 4.25
C TYR A 6 4.43 13.82 4.50
N LEU A 7 4.38 13.29 5.73
CA LEU A 7 3.40 12.25 6.11
C LEU A 7 2.03 12.82 6.51
N PHE A 8 1.92 14.14 6.66
CA PHE A 8 0.65 14.77 6.98
C PHE A 8 -0.25 14.82 5.74
N ALA A 9 -1.53 14.49 5.91
CA ALA A 9 -2.56 14.67 4.90
C ALA A 9 -3.80 15.30 5.50
N LEU A 10 -4.44 16.18 4.74
CA LEU A 10 -5.75 16.73 5.03
C LEU A 10 -6.63 16.53 3.80
N VAL A 11 -7.74 15.83 3.99
CA VAL A 11 -8.74 15.61 2.93
C VAL A 11 -10.04 16.27 3.36
N VAL A 12 -10.60 17.08 2.47
CA VAL A 12 -11.89 17.73 2.65
C VAL A 12 -12.74 17.45 1.42
N GLY A 13 -13.94 16.92 1.61
CA GLY A 13 -14.83 16.61 0.49
C GLY A 13 -16.14 16.03 0.98
N ASN A 14 -17.10 15.92 0.07
CA ASN A 14 -18.34 15.21 0.29
C ASN A 14 -18.14 13.76 -0.15
N LEU A 15 -17.75 12.91 0.79
CA LEU A 15 -17.37 11.52 0.54
C LEU A 15 -18.30 10.57 1.30
N GLU A 16 -18.47 9.38 0.77
CA GLU A 16 -19.02 8.25 1.50
C GLU A 16 -17.88 7.31 1.93
N PHE A 17 -18.14 6.40 2.86
CA PHE A 17 -17.13 5.44 3.30
C PHE A 17 -17.74 4.08 3.63
N VAL A 18 -16.92 3.06 3.50
CA VAL A 18 -17.14 1.74 4.10
C VAL A 18 -16.28 1.62 5.36
N GLU A 19 -16.83 0.97 6.39
CA GLU A 19 -16.11 0.67 7.62
C GLU A 19 -16.08 -0.83 7.86
N ASP A 20 -14.94 -1.31 8.31
CA ASP A 20 -14.74 -2.70 8.72
C ASP A 20 -13.71 -2.74 9.85
N TYR A 21 -13.45 -3.91 10.41
CA TYR A 21 -12.59 -4.07 11.57
C TYR A 21 -11.57 -5.18 11.35
N TYR A 22 -10.38 -4.96 11.93
CA TYR A 22 -9.35 -5.98 12.04
C TYR A 22 -8.99 -6.18 13.51
N ILE A 23 -8.87 -7.45 13.94
CA ILE A 23 -8.44 -7.79 15.31
C ILE A 23 -6.99 -8.25 15.23
N THR A 24 -6.09 -7.48 15.86
CA THR A 24 -4.67 -7.79 15.91
C THR A 24 -4.37 -9.04 16.74
N LYS A 25 -3.16 -9.55 16.62
CA LYS A 25 -2.68 -10.68 17.43
C LYS A 25 -2.75 -10.38 18.93
N SER A 26 -2.52 -9.15 19.35
CA SER A 26 -2.65 -8.69 20.74
C SER A 26 -4.12 -8.40 21.17
N LYS A 27 -5.09 -8.71 20.32
CA LYS A 27 -6.54 -8.50 20.55
C LYS A 27 -7.01 -7.05 20.56
N ARG A 28 -6.24 -6.14 19.97
CA ARG A 28 -6.71 -4.78 19.71
C ARG A 28 -7.63 -4.78 18.48
N THR A 29 -8.70 -4.00 18.54
CA THR A 29 -9.56 -3.78 17.38
C THR A 29 -9.10 -2.54 16.64
N ILE A 30 -8.81 -2.69 15.36
CA ILE A 30 -8.44 -1.59 14.46
C ILE A 30 -9.62 -1.30 13.54
N THR A 31 -10.09 -0.06 13.53
CA THR A 31 -11.11 0.39 12.58
C THR A 31 -10.47 0.63 11.21
N LEU A 32 -11.05 0.05 10.17
CA LEU A 32 -10.62 0.23 8.78
C LEU A 32 -11.66 1.04 8.03
N ARG A 33 -11.27 2.14 7.38
CA ARG A 33 -12.18 2.95 6.57
C ARG A 33 -11.61 3.20 5.19
N ILE A 34 -12.46 3.03 4.16
CA ILE A 34 -12.15 3.46 2.80
C ILE A 34 -13.17 4.50 2.38
N TYR A 35 -12.68 5.70 2.11
CA TYR A 35 -13.47 6.85 1.64
C TYR A 35 -13.43 6.92 0.12
N THR A 36 -14.59 7.17 -0.49
CA THR A 36 -14.75 7.32 -1.95
C THR A 36 -15.69 8.45 -2.29
N GLU A 37 -15.67 8.88 -3.55
CA GLU A 37 -16.78 9.64 -4.12
C GLU A 37 -18.05 8.80 -4.13
N PHE A 38 -19.22 9.46 -4.12
CA PHE A 38 -20.52 8.81 -4.07
C PHE A 38 -20.73 7.77 -5.16
N GLY A 39 -21.35 6.65 -4.79
CA GLY A 39 -21.70 5.56 -5.70
C GLY A 39 -20.61 4.50 -5.89
N ASN A 40 -19.45 4.63 -5.26
CA ASN A 40 -18.30 3.74 -5.48
C ASN A 40 -18.04 2.75 -4.32
N ILE A 41 -18.80 2.79 -3.24
CA ILE A 41 -18.58 1.91 -2.07
C ILE A 41 -18.53 0.44 -2.45
N HIS A 42 -19.38 -0.01 -3.35
CA HIS A 42 -19.45 -1.42 -3.77
C HIS A 42 -18.17 -1.92 -4.44
N LEU A 43 -17.31 -1.01 -4.93
CA LEU A 43 -16.02 -1.32 -5.58
C LEU A 43 -14.84 -1.44 -4.60
N THR A 44 -15.05 -1.17 -3.31
CA THR A 44 -13.97 -1.14 -2.30
C THR A 44 -13.70 -2.48 -1.64
N LYS A 45 -14.54 -3.48 -1.87
CA LYS A 45 -14.51 -4.77 -1.18
C LYS A 45 -13.15 -5.46 -1.28
N HIS A 46 -12.58 -5.52 -2.48
CA HIS A 46 -11.28 -6.17 -2.69
C HIS A 46 -10.15 -5.45 -1.95
N ALA A 47 -10.16 -4.11 -1.94
CA ALA A 47 -9.15 -3.32 -1.26
C ALA A 47 -9.18 -3.51 0.28
N ILE A 48 -10.36 -3.54 0.90
CA ILE A 48 -10.46 -3.74 2.35
C ILE A 48 -10.07 -5.17 2.77
N GLU A 49 -10.39 -6.17 1.94
CA GLU A 49 -9.94 -7.55 2.14
C GLU A 49 -8.42 -7.68 1.98
N SER A 50 -7.84 -6.99 0.99
CA SER A 50 -6.38 -6.92 0.76
C SER A 50 -5.65 -6.29 1.94
N LEU A 51 -6.19 -5.20 2.50
CA LEU A 51 -5.65 -4.57 3.70
C LEU A 51 -5.63 -5.54 4.90
N LYS A 52 -6.70 -6.27 5.13
CA LYS A 52 -6.76 -7.27 6.22
C LYS A 52 -5.74 -8.39 6.02
N LYS A 53 -5.55 -8.86 4.77
CA LYS A 53 -4.52 -9.85 4.44
C LYS A 53 -3.12 -9.30 4.72
N ALA A 54 -2.83 -8.06 4.33
CA ALA A 54 -1.54 -7.42 4.57
C ALA A 54 -1.25 -7.27 6.07
N MET A 55 -2.24 -6.83 6.86
CA MET A 55 -2.14 -6.75 8.32
C MET A 55 -1.84 -8.11 8.95
N TYR A 56 -2.60 -9.14 8.56
CA TYR A 56 -2.41 -10.50 9.04
C TYR A 56 -1.01 -11.04 8.70
N TRP A 57 -0.59 -10.85 7.46
CA TRP A 57 0.71 -11.33 6.99
C TRP A 57 1.87 -10.68 7.74
N ASP A 58 1.82 -9.36 7.94
CA ASP A 58 2.86 -8.60 8.63
C ASP A 58 3.00 -9.03 10.09
N GLU A 59 1.88 -9.23 10.78
CA GLU A 59 1.85 -9.74 12.15
C GLU A 59 2.42 -11.15 12.29
N HIS A 60 2.17 -12.03 11.30
CA HIS A 60 2.59 -13.42 11.38
C HIS A 60 4.02 -13.64 10.90
N LYS A 61 4.44 -12.92 9.87
CA LYS A 61 5.78 -13.06 9.28
C LYS A 61 6.84 -12.25 10.03
N TYR A 62 6.51 -11.05 10.48
CA TYR A 62 7.46 -10.13 11.12
C TYR A 62 7.12 -9.73 12.55
N GLY A 63 5.96 -10.10 13.06
CA GLY A 63 5.49 -9.70 14.38
C GLY A 63 5.13 -8.22 14.50
N LEU A 64 4.80 -7.58 13.37
CA LEU A 64 4.56 -6.13 13.28
C LEU A 64 3.06 -5.83 13.29
N GLU A 65 2.53 -5.41 14.44
CA GLU A 65 1.14 -4.95 14.56
C GLU A 65 1.01 -3.47 14.18
N TYR A 66 -0.15 -3.11 13.64
CA TYR A 66 -0.49 -1.71 13.40
C TYR A 66 -0.61 -0.94 14.72
N ASP A 67 -0.05 0.25 14.78
CA ASP A 67 0.16 1.01 16.03
C ASP A 67 -0.92 2.06 16.34
N LEU A 68 -1.84 2.34 15.41
CA LEU A 68 -2.98 3.22 15.62
C LEU A 68 -4.28 2.42 15.77
N ASP A 69 -5.36 3.09 16.16
CA ASP A 69 -6.68 2.45 16.36
C ASP A 69 -7.57 2.55 15.10
N ILE A 70 -7.15 3.33 14.13
CA ILE A 70 -7.84 3.49 12.84
C ILE A 70 -6.84 3.55 11.69
N PHE A 71 -7.16 2.87 10.59
CA PHE A 71 -6.48 2.96 9.31
C PHE A 71 -7.47 3.45 8.26
N MET A 72 -7.13 4.54 7.57
CA MET A 72 -7.98 5.16 6.57
C MET A 72 -7.30 5.17 5.21
N ILE A 73 -8.09 4.89 4.17
CA ILE A 73 -7.75 5.06 2.76
C ILE A 73 -8.72 6.06 2.16
N VAL A 74 -8.22 6.97 1.33
CA VAL A 74 -9.06 7.85 0.51
C VAL A 74 -8.75 7.60 -0.95
N ALA A 75 -9.76 7.16 -1.72
CA ALA A 75 -9.66 6.96 -3.16
C ALA A 75 -9.93 8.28 -3.88
N VAL A 76 -8.96 8.77 -4.66
CA VAL A 76 -9.00 10.05 -5.40
C VAL A 76 -8.88 9.78 -6.89
N SER A 77 -9.80 10.35 -7.68
CA SER A 77 -9.84 10.12 -9.13
C SER A 77 -8.70 10.81 -9.89
N HIS A 78 -8.17 11.92 -9.36
CA HIS A 78 -7.12 12.73 -9.99
C HIS A 78 -5.85 12.76 -9.15
N PHE A 79 -5.27 11.60 -8.91
CA PHE A 79 -4.00 11.44 -8.20
C PHE A 79 -2.89 11.09 -9.20
N ASN A 80 -1.79 11.84 -9.17
CA ASN A 80 -0.70 11.71 -10.15
C ASN A 80 0.28 10.56 -9.85
N MET A 81 0.13 9.91 -8.69
CA MET A 81 0.91 8.74 -8.26
C MET A 81 0.01 7.51 -8.10
N GLY A 82 0.57 6.39 -7.71
CA GLY A 82 -0.19 5.19 -7.33
C GLY A 82 -0.92 5.38 -6.01
N ALA A 83 -0.15 5.68 -4.98
CA ALA A 83 -0.65 5.99 -3.64
C ALA A 83 0.40 6.78 -2.84
N MET A 84 0.07 7.11 -1.59
CA MET A 84 0.95 7.76 -0.63
C MET A 84 0.64 7.28 0.79
N GLU A 85 1.68 6.94 1.52
CA GLU A 85 1.65 6.34 2.85
C GLU A 85 1.37 7.32 4.01
N ASN A 86 0.66 8.40 3.81
CA ASN A 86 0.35 9.37 4.87
C ASN A 86 -0.13 8.66 6.14
N LYS A 87 0.47 8.98 7.28
CA LYS A 87 0.28 8.22 8.53
C LYS A 87 -1.18 8.21 8.99
N GLY A 88 -1.80 7.03 8.95
CA GLY A 88 -3.18 6.81 9.37
C GLY A 88 -4.25 7.23 8.38
N LEU A 89 -3.89 7.95 7.31
CA LEU A 89 -4.79 8.41 6.24
C LEU A 89 -4.06 8.33 4.89
N ASN A 90 -3.99 7.13 4.32
CA ASN A 90 -3.34 6.94 3.04
C ASN A 90 -4.19 7.49 1.89
N ILE A 91 -3.56 8.11 0.91
CA ILE A 91 -4.24 8.64 -0.28
C ILE A 91 -3.88 7.76 -1.47
N PHE A 92 -4.88 7.28 -2.19
CA PHE A 92 -4.73 6.36 -3.32
C PHE A 92 -5.33 6.94 -4.59
N ASN A 93 -4.68 6.69 -5.71
CA ASN A 93 -5.37 6.77 -6.99
C ASN A 93 -6.50 5.73 -6.99
N SER A 94 -7.71 6.15 -7.35
CA SER A 94 -8.92 5.31 -7.30
C SER A 94 -8.79 3.99 -8.05
N LYS A 95 -7.98 3.93 -9.12
CA LYS A 95 -7.74 2.70 -9.89
C LYS A 95 -7.06 1.58 -9.09
N TYR A 96 -6.46 1.90 -7.94
CA TYR A 96 -5.81 0.94 -7.04
C TYR A 96 -6.61 0.65 -5.76
N VAL A 97 -7.87 1.09 -5.74
CA VAL A 97 -8.82 0.82 -4.64
C VAL A 97 -10.13 0.28 -5.20
N LEU A 98 -10.62 0.88 -6.29
CA LEU A 98 -11.93 0.59 -6.85
C LEU A 98 -11.80 -0.51 -7.91
N ALA A 99 -12.33 -1.68 -7.60
CA ALA A 99 -12.32 -2.84 -8.50
C ALA A 99 -13.68 -3.55 -8.46
N ASP A 100 -14.33 -3.68 -9.61
CA ASP A 100 -15.52 -4.51 -9.76
C ASP A 100 -15.09 -5.93 -10.13
N ASN A 101 -15.40 -6.90 -9.29
CA ASN A 101 -15.06 -8.31 -9.50
C ASN A 101 -15.63 -8.92 -10.80
N ASN A 102 -16.64 -8.27 -11.42
CA ASN A 102 -17.22 -8.74 -12.67
C ASN A 102 -16.48 -8.20 -13.91
N THR A 103 -15.72 -7.11 -13.78
CA THR A 103 -15.08 -6.41 -14.90
C THR A 103 -13.57 -6.25 -14.74
N ALA A 104 -13.05 -6.33 -13.50
CA ALA A 104 -11.61 -6.24 -13.24
C ALA A 104 -10.89 -7.50 -13.73
N THR A 105 -9.74 -7.31 -14.33
CA THR A 105 -8.85 -8.42 -14.68
C THR A 105 -8.11 -8.94 -13.44
N ASP A 106 -7.57 -10.16 -13.52
CA ASP A 106 -6.69 -10.71 -12.46
C ASP A 106 -5.52 -9.77 -12.16
N LYS A 107 -5.01 -9.09 -13.19
CA LYS A 107 -3.93 -8.11 -13.04
C LYS A 107 -4.37 -6.89 -12.24
N ASP A 108 -5.58 -6.40 -12.47
CA ASP A 108 -6.13 -5.25 -11.70
C ASP A 108 -6.29 -5.64 -10.23
N LEU A 109 -6.84 -6.80 -9.95
CA LEU A 109 -7.02 -7.29 -8.58
C LEU A 109 -5.68 -7.50 -7.87
N LYS A 110 -4.68 -8.09 -8.53
CA LYS A 110 -3.32 -8.22 -8.00
C LYS A 110 -2.66 -6.86 -7.75
N ASN A 111 -2.87 -5.89 -8.63
CA ASN A 111 -2.34 -4.53 -8.45
C ASN A 111 -2.96 -3.84 -7.23
N VAL A 112 -4.28 -3.95 -7.03
CA VAL A 112 -4.94 -3.42 -5.84
C VAL A 112 -4.36 -4.09 -4.58
N GLU A 113 -4.25 -5.41 -4.56
CA GLU A 113 -3.70 -6.15 -3.42
C GLU A 113 -2.25 -5.73 -3.11
N ALA A 114 -1.40 -5.63 -4.12
CA ALA A 114 0.01 -5.27 -3.95
C ALA A 114 0.18 -3.83 -3.46
N ILE A 115 -0.53 -2.85 -4.03
CA ILE A 115 -0.37 -1.44 -3.67
C ILE A 115 -0.98 -1.15 -2.29
N VAL A 116 -2.14 -1.74 -1.96
CA VAL A 116 -2.71 -1.64 -0.61
C VAL A 116 -1.74 -2.20 0.44
N ALA A 117 -1.10 -3.32 0.15
CA ALA A 117 -0.09 -3.90 1.03
C ALA A 117 1.16 -3.03 1.13
N HIS A 118 1.66 -2.48 0.01
CA HIS A 118 2.81 -1.58 -0.04
C HIS A 118 2.62 -0.39 0.89
N GLU A 119 1.51 0.34 0.75
CA GLU A 119 1.24 1.50 1.61
C GLU A 119 1.04 1.12 3.07
N TYR A 120 0.43 -0.03 3.35
CA TYR A 120 0.31 -0.54 4.71
C TYR A 120 1.71 -0.86 5.29
N PHE A 121 2.59 -1.48 4.54
CA PHE A 121 3.93 -1.85 5.02
C PHE A 121 4.81 -0.64 5.31
N HIS A 122 4.58 0.48 4.65
CA HIS A 122 5.20 1.75 5.03
C HIS A 122 4.91 2.18 6.46
N ASN A 123 3.90 1.63 7.10
CA ASN A 123 3.63 1.92 8.51
C ASN A 123 4.87 1.70 9.40
N TRP A 124 5.65 0.69 9.12
CA TRP A 124 6.93 0.43 9.78
C TRP A 124 8.10 1.03 9.00
N THR A 125 8.26 0.67 7.73
CA THR A 125 9.37 1.14 6.89
C THR A 125 9.02 2.45 6.19
N GLY A 126 9.26 3.56 6.89
CA GLY A 126 8.97 4.92 6.43
C GLY A 126 8.25 5.76 7.46
N ASN A 127 7.25 5.21 8.14
CA ASN A 127 6.43 5.95 9.11
C ASN A 127 6.91 5.81 10.54
N ARG A 128 6.96 4.62 11.10
CA ARG A 128 7.49 4.41 12.44
C ARG A 128 9.01 4.53 12.48
N VAL A 129 9.68 3.90 11.53
CA VAL A 129 11.11 4.08 11.28
C VAL A 129 11.24 5.01 10.08
N THR A 130 11.36 6.30 10.36
CA THR A 130 11.42 7.36 9.35
C THR A 130 12.83 7.54 8.83
N CYS A 131 12.98 7.78 7.52
CA CYS A 131 14.27 8.16 6.94
C CYS A 131 14.79 9.44 7.58
N ARG A 132 16.09 9.48 7.88
CA ARG A 132 16.76 10.66 8.40
C ARG A 132 16.82 11.79 7.36
N ASP A 133 17.03 11.43 6.12
CA ASP A 133 17.10 12.33 4.97
C ASP A 133 16.74 11.57 3.67
N TRP A 134 16.60 12.27 2.56
CA TRP A 134 16.20 11.69 1.26
C TRP A 134 17.29 10.85 0.59
N PHE A 135 18.55 10.92 1.02
CA PHE A 135 19.60 10.02 0.52
C PHE A 135 19.41 8.59 1.02
N GLN A 136 18.57 8.39 2.04
CA GLN A 136 18.23 7.08 2.60
C GLN A 136 16.88 6.56 2.09
N LEU A 137 16.38 7.09 0.98
CA LEU A 137 15.06 6.73 0.45
C LEU A 137 14.89 5.22 0.24
N THR A 138 15.94 4.53 -0.18
CA THR A 138 15.94 3.06 -0.36
C THR A 138 15.62 2.30 0.92
N LEU A 139 15.96 2.82 2.09
CA LEU A 139 15.63 2.19 3.37
C LEU A 139 14.11 2.24 3.66
N LYS A 140 13.40 3.14 3.02
CA LYS A 140 11.95 3.22 3.06
C LYS A 140 11.34 2.44 1.90
N GLU A 141 11.58 2.88 0.66
CA GLU A 141 10.96 2.30 -0.53
C GLU A 141 11.48 0.88 -0.83
N GLY A 142 12.79 0.67 -0.82
CA GLY A 142 13.37 -0.64 -1.14
C GLY A 142 12.95 -1.73 -0.18
N LEU A 143 12.92 -1.45 1.14
CA LEU A 143 12.43 -2.41 2.14
C LEU A 143 10.92 -2.65 2.02
N THR A 144 10.14 -1.64 1.66
CA THR A 144 8.70 -1.79 1.47
C THR A 144 8.40 -2.56 0.18
N VAL A 145 9.09 -2.27 -0.92
CA VAL A 145 8.99 -3.06 -2.17
C VAL A 145 9.38 -4.52 -1.94
N PHE A 146 10.45 -4.78 -1.21
CA PHE A 146 10.80 -6.15 -0.84
C PHE A 146 9.65 -6.87 -0.11
N ARG A 147 9.03 -6.20 0.86
CA ARG A 147 7.94 -6.79 1.65
C ARG A 147 6.67 -6.98 0.83
N ASP A 148 6.32 -6.04 -0.05
CA ASP A 148 5.14 -6.20 -0.91
C ASP A 148 5.33 -7.31 -1.95
N GLN A 149 6.55 -7.50 -2.46
CA GLN A 149 6.88 -8.61 -3.35
C GLN A 149 6.78 -9.97 -2.63
N GLU A 150 7.32 -10.08 -1.41
CA GLU A 150 7.20 -11.28 -0.58
C GLU A 150 5.73 -11.58 -0.23
N PHE A 151 4.96 -10.56 0.16
CA PHE A 151 3.53 -10.68 0.41
C PHE A 151 2.78 -11.16 -0.83
N SER A 152 3.01 -10.52 -1.97
CA SER A 152 2.36 -10.90 -3.23
C SER A 152 2.72 -12.32 -3.67
N ALA A 153 3.95 -12.76 -3.41
CA ALA A 153 4.39 -14.12 -3.67
C ALA A 153 3.71 -15.14 -2.74
N ASP A 154 3.54 -14.80 -1.45
CA ASP A 154 2.87 -15.66 -0.47
C ASP A 154 1.34 -15.74 -0.71
N MET A 155 0.72 -14.67 -1.25
CA MET A 155 -0.72 -14.62 -1.57
C MET A 155 -1.07 -15.26 -2.92
N ASN A 156 -0.10 -15.37 -3.81
CA ASN A 156 -0.28 -15.84 -5.19
C ASN A 156 0.72 -16.97 -5.53
N GLU A 157 1.04 -17.12 -6.80
CA GLU A 157 2.02 -18.09 -7.31
C GLU A 157 3.44 -17.50 -7.22
N THR A 158 4.25 -17.94 -6.26
CA THR A 158 5.63 -17.44 -6.02
C THR A 158 6.49 -17.43 -7.29
N GLY A 159 6.44 -18.50 -8.10
CA GLY A 159 7.23 -18.61 -9.34
C GLY A 159 6.81 -17.58 -10.39
N VAL A 160 5.51 -17.36 -10.55
CA VAL A 160 4.95 -16.38 -11.49
C VAL A 160 5.32 -14.96 -11.02
N LYS A 161 5.11 -14.65 -9.74
CA LYS A 161 5.47 -13.35 -9.17
C LYS A 161 6.95 -13.03 -9.39
N ARG A 162 7.84 -14.00 -9.15
CA ARG A 162 9.28 -13.83 -9.39
C ARG A 162 9.61 -13.51 -10.84
N ILE A 163 8.95 -14.16 -11.80
CA ILE A 163 9.13 -13.87 -13.24
C ILE A 163 8.67 -12.45 -13.56
N GLU A 164 7.52 -12.05 -13.04
CA GLU A 164 6.98 -10.69 -13.23
C GLU A 164 7.94 -9.63 -12.66
N ASP A 165 8.46 -9.81 -11.44
CA ASP A 165 9.39 -8.88 -10.79
C ASP A 165 10.71 -8.77 -11.56
N VAL A 166 11.27 -9.88 -12.01
CA VAL A 166 12.49 -9.88 -12.83
C VAL A 166 12.25 -9.20 -14.18
N SER A 167 11.08 -9.41 -14.79
CA SER A 167 10.72 -8.75 -16.04
C SER A 167 10.64 -7.24 -15.87
N LEU A 168 10.02 -6.78 -14.77
CA LEU A 168 9.91 -5.35 -14.44
C LEU A 168 11.30 -4.73 -14.20
N LEU A 169 12.14 -5.39 -13.39
CA LEU A 169 13.52 -4.99 -13.13
C LEU A 169 14.31 -4.78 -14.44
N ARG A 170 14.21 -5.74 -15.34
CA ARG A 170 14.96 -5.72 -16.61
C ARG A 170 14.42 -4.69 -17.61
N SER A 171 13.12 -4.42 -17.59
CA SER A 171 12.49 -3.49 -18.56
C SER A 171 12.51 -2.03 -18.10
N ILE A 172 12.65 -1.76 -16.81
CA ILE A 172 12.60 -0.40 -16.25
C ILE A 172 13.94 -0.04 -15.59
N GLN A 173 14.34 -0.73 -14.54
CA GLN A 173 15.49 -0.33 -13.75
C GLN A 173 16.82 -0.48 -14.50
N PHE A 174 17.04 -1.55 -15.24
CA PHE A 174 18.29 -1.74 -15.98
C PHE A 174 18.48 -0.68 -17.07
N PRO A 175 17.46 -0.31 -17.88
CA PRO A 175 17.57 0.82 -18.81
C PRO A 175 17.84 2.16 -18.14
N GLU A 176 17.22 2.44 -16.99
CA GLU A 176 17.47 3.65 -16.21
C GLU A 176 18.92 3.67 -15.69
N ASP A 177 19.38 2.57 -15.10
CA ASP A 177 20.73 2.44 -14.54
C ASP A 177 21.83 2.48 -15.62
N ALA A 178 21.53 2.04 -16.83
CA ALA A 178 22.42 2.15 -17.98
C ALA A 178 22.39 3.53 -18.66
N GLY A 179 21.48 4.41 -18.26
CA GLY A 179 21.23 5.71 -18.90
C GLY A 179 21.85 6.89 -18.15
N SER A 180 21.51 8.08 -18.63
CA SER A 180 21.98 9.35 -18.04
C SER A 180 21.42 9.65 -16.66
N ASN A 181 20.37 8.95 -16.24
CA ASN A 181 19.74 9.09 -14.92
C ASN A 181 20.33 8.14 -13.87
N SER A 182 21.35 7.36 -14.25
CA SER A 182 22.06 6.47 -13.30
C SER A 182 22.63 7.27 -12.13
N HIS A 183 22.42 6.75 -10.93
CA HIS A 183 22.93 7.35 -9.70
C HIS A 183 23.21 6.24 -8.66
N PRO A 184 24.17 6.42 -7.76
CA PRO A 184 24.40 5.49 -6.67
C PRO A 184 23.24 5.54 -5.66
N ILE A 185 22.99 4.41 -5.03
CA ILE A 185 22.00 4.25 -3.96
C ILE A 185 22.66 4.55 -2.61
#